data_4c008a832fb4a16e0dc8f505b9a5cd97
#
_entry.id   4c008a832fb4a16e0dc8f505b9a5cd97
#
_cell.length_a   1.000
_cell.length_b   1.000
_cell.length_c   1.000
_cell.angle_alpha   90.00
_cell.angle_beta   90.00
_cell.angle_gamma   90.00
#
_symmetry.space_group_name_H-M   'P 1'
#
loop_
_entity.id
_entity.type
_entity.pdbx_description
1 polymer ?
#
loop_
_entity_poly.entity_id
_entity_poly.type
_entity_poly.pdbx_seq_one_letter_code
_entity_poly.pdbx_strand_id
1 'polypeptide(L)'
;MVWVVGCAGERGGQGAGGAAQGDCGDGAQEDGEECDDGNASNEDGCLNTCIVGVCGDGHVQVGVEACDDGNAVGGDGCDAECREEGVGEVECGNGAVEEGEACDDGNGEEGDGCRNSCELARCGDGVVWEGEEECDDGNGEDGDGCLNNCERARCGDGVVREGVEACDDGNEEEGDGCRNSCELARCGDGVAWEGEEACDDGNEEETDACLNNCEWARCGDGVVWAGVEVCDGGEGGGAGSGCAECEYEVRRVFVTKAKYEGNLGGLAGADEKCQEAAKKGGFVKEGGRVEYQAWLSDGFLSAKARLGQEGWQGRYEVKSGGLVAVGWEGLVSGALEGAWGEDEDGEVKSTTVWTNTGADGSGLGQAHCGGWTAATDGHSGGVGSSGKVDAGWTELGQVPCNSSMSIYCIQVK
;
A
#
# COMPACT_ATOMS: atom_id res chain seq x y z
N MET A 1 -28.93 33.53 -56.68
CA MET A 1 -29.76 34.09 -57.75
C MET A 1 -29.36 35.55 -57.86
N VAL A 2 -28.36 35.89 -58.69
CA VAL A 2 -28.48 36.34 -60.07
C VAL A 2 -29.64 37.33 -60.21
N TRP A 3 -29.27 38.54 -60.42
CA TRP A 3 -29.52 39.24 -61.68
C TRP A 3 -28.75 40.56 -61.73
N VAL A 4 -27.90 40.65 -62.71
CA VAL A 4 -27.30 41.77 -63.42
C VAL A 4 -28.33 42.31 -64.44
N VAL A 5 -28.35 43.58 -64.66
CA VAL A 5 -28.69 44.26 -65.93
C VAL A 5 -28.36 45.74 -65.67
N GLY A 6 -27.55 46.47 -66.30
CA GLY A 6 -27.09 46.49 -67.69
C GLY A 6 -27.69 47.65 -68.49
N CYS A 7 -26.79 48.35 -69.11
CA CYS A 7 -26.93 49.21 -70.31
C CYS A 7 -27.48 50.63 -70.10
N ALA A 8 -26.68 51.66 -70.39
CA ALA A 8 -26.22 52.22 -71.66
C ALA A 8 -27.26 53.13 -72.35
N GLY A 9 -26.82 54.31 -72.70
CA GLY A 9 -27.54 55.17 -73.64
C GLY A 9 -26.97 56.55 -73.79
N GLU A 10 -26.10 56.69 -74.80
CA GLU A 10 -25.58 57.96 -75.35
C GLU A 10 -26.63 58.98 -75.81
N ARG A 11 -26.30 60.25 -75.79
CA ARG A 11 -26.24 61.21 -76.85
C ARG A 11 -26.34 62.63 -76.28
N GLY A 12 -25.37 63.46 -76.40
CA GLY A 12 -25.03 64.16 -77.64
C GLY A 12 -25.79 65.50 -77.72
N GLY A 13 -25.12 66.59 -77.44
CA GLY A 13 -25.65 67.90 -77.73
C GLY A 13 -24.64 69.02 -77.45
N GLN A 14 -24.05 69.52 -78.50
CA GLN A 14 -23.14 70.61 -78.61
C GLN A 14 -23.79 71.96 -78.15
N GLY A 15 -22.96 72.82 -77.59
CA GLY A 15 -23.25 74.19 -77.69
C GLY A 15 -22.60 75.15 -76.68
N ALA A 16 -21.43 75.55 -77.02
CA ALA A 16 -20.97 76.96 -76.99
C ALA A 16 -20.57 77.65 -75.65
N GLY A 17 -19.33 77.96 -75.63
CA GLY A 17 -18.83 79.21 -74.97
C GLY A 17 -18.32 78.96 -73.52
N GLY A 18 -17.20 78.32 -73.38
CA GLY A 18 -16.59 78.17 -72.10
C GLY A 18 -15.39 79.08 -71.98
N ALA A 19 -15.29 79.74 -70.93
CA ALA A 19 -14.01 80.12 -70.40
C ALA A 19 -13.21 78.88 -70.20
N ALA A 20 -11.94 78.84 -70.56
CA ALA A 20 -11.06 77.76 -70.27
C ALA A 20 -11.09 77.55 -68.74
N GLN A 21 -11.56 76.33 -68.30
CA GLN A 21 -11.27 75.91 -66.95
C GLN A 21 -9.76 75.66 -66.94
N GLY A 22 -9.05 76.39 -66.08
CA GLY A 22 -7.68 76.13 -65.81
C GLY A 22 -7.46 74.70 -65.41
N ASP A 23 -6.37 74.04 -65.79
CA ASP A 23 -6.00 72.69 -65.42
C ASP A 23 -5.42 72.77 -64.00
N CYS A 24 -6.17 72.44 -62.99
CA CYS A 24 -5.73 72.31 -61.59
C CYS A 24 -4.39 71.55 -61.47
N GLY A 25 -3.38 72.19 -60.82
CA GLY A 25 -2.03 71.64 -60.64
C GLY A 25 -1.04 72.04 -61.72
N ASP A 26 -1.34 73.10 -62.56
CA ASP A 26 -0.41 73.64 -63.56
C ASP A 26 0.49 74.74 -63.07
N GLY A 27 0.29 75.23 -61.82
CA GLY A 27 1.07 76.25 -61.13
C GLY A 27 0.59 77.70 -61.39
N ALA A 28 -0.63 77.89 -61.99
CA ALA A 28 -1.22 79.20 -62.21
C ALA A 28 -2.66 79.20 -61.71
N GLN A 29 -2.98 79.95 -60.67
CA GLN A 29 -4.34 80.10 -60.14
C GLN A 29 -5.23 80.88 -61.10
N GLU A 30 -6.24 80.33 -61.66
CA GLU A 30 -7.17 80.91 -62.62
C GLU A 30 -8.55 81.20 -62.01
N ASP A 31 -9.42 81.90 -62.79
CA ASP A 31 -10.76 82.22 -62.33
C ASP A 31 -11.62 80.99 -62.07
N GLY A 32 -11.90 80.69 -60.82
CA GLY A 32 -12.70 79.57 -60.37
C GLY A 32 -11.94 78.55 -59.53
N GLU A 33 -10.65 78.72 -59.31
CA GLU A 33 -9.80 77.98 -58.44
C GLU A 33 -9.56 78.71 -57.11
N GLU A 34 -9.69 77.95 -56.00
CA GLU A 34 -9.36 78.50 -54.68
C GLU A 34 -7.86 78.50 -54.42
N CYS A 35 -7.15 77.58 -55.00
CA CYS A 35 -5.71 77.39 -54.97
C CYS A 35 -5.19 76.61 -56.20
N ASP A 36 -3.90 76.77 -56.54
CA ASP A 36 -3.11 75.97 -57.44
C ASP A 36 -1.67 75.96 -56.96
N ASP A 37 -1.10 74.78 -56.68
CA ASP A 37 0.26 74.64 -56.17
C ASP A 37 1.22 74.01 -57.21
N GLY A 38 0.74 73.80 -58.41
CA GLY A 38 1.54 73.33 -59.53
C GLY A 38 1.75 71.79 -59.56
N ASN A 39 0.91 71.05 -58.87
CA ASN A 39 0.95 69.62 -58.88
C ASN A 39 -0.44 68.98 -58.66
N ALA A 40 -0.55 67.67 -58.67
CA ALA A 40 -1.80 66.95 -58.51
C ALA A 40 -1.80 66.11 -57.24
N SER A 41 -1.10 66.49 -56.21
CA SER A 41 -1.12 65.85 -54.87
C SER A 41 -2.33 66.40 -54.09
N ASN A 42 -2.85 65.53 -53.22
CA ASN A 42 -3.85 65.90 -52.19
C ASN A 42 -3.23 65.98 -50.80
N GLU A 43 -1.92 65.86 -50.72
CA GLU A 43 -1.19 65.79 -49.41
C GLU A 43 -0.48 67.11 -49.05
N ASP A 44 -0.70 68.13 -49.79
CA ASP A 44 -0.14 69.47 -49.56
C ASP A 44 -1.25 70.51 -49.38
N GLY A 45 -1.05 71.76 -49.63
CA GLY A 45 -2.02 72.79 -49.29
C GLY A 45 -3.15 73.03 -50.27
N CYS A 46 -3.14 72.30 -51.43
CA CYS A 46 -4.17 72.46 -52.47
C CYS A 46 -4.58 71.07 -52.99
N LEU A 47 -5.83 70.67 -52.84
CA LEU A 47 -6.33 69.46 -53.40
C LEU A 47 -6.32 69.46 -54.91
N ASN A 48 -6.22 68.33 -55.56
CA ASN A 48 -6.25 68.17 -57.01
C ASN A 48 -7.60 68.60 -57.68
N THR A 49 -8.51 69.11 -56.89
CA THR A 49 -9.78 69.74 -57.27
C THR A 49 -9.72 71.25 -57.16
N CYS A 50 -8.54 71.87 -56.92
CA CYS A 50 -8.26 73.24 -56.71
C CYS A 50 -9.05 73.91 -55.57
N ILE A 51 -9.29 73.18 -54.53
CA ILE A 51 -9.88 73.57 -53.27
C ILE A 51 -8.78 73.54 -52.22
N VAL A 52 -8.73 74.54 -51.34
CA VAL A 52 -7.78 74.52 -50.21
C VAL A 52 -8.09 73.36 -49.29
N GLY A 53 -7.07 72.56 -49.01
CA GLY A 53 -7.21 71.43 -48.06
C GLY A 53 -7.56 71.93 -46.66
N VAL A 54 -8.47 71.31 -46.03
CA VAL A 54 -8.96 71.66 -44.68
C VAL A 54 -9.15 70.36 -43.85
N CYS A 55 -8.92 70.45 -42.55
CA CYS A 55 -9.14 69.37 -41.63
C CYS A 55 -10.53 68.75 -41.80
N GLY A 56 -10.56 67.36 -41.92
CA GLY A 56 -11.79 66.62 -42.14
C GLY A 56 -12.18 66.35 -43.58
N ASP A 57 -11.30 66.65 -44.53
CA ASP A 57 -11.53 66.46 -45.97
C ASP A 57 -11.10 65.08 -46.49
N GLY A 58 -10.52 64.23 -45.65
CA GLY A 58 -10.06 62.91 -45.95
C GLY A 58 -8.63 62.83 -46.50
N HIS A 59 -7.87 63.88 -46.45
CA HIS A 59 -6.51 63.94 -46.95
C HIS A 59 -5.55 64.66 -45.96
N VAL A 60 -4.58 63.91 -45.41
CA VAL A 60 -3.60 64.48 -44.49
C VAL A 60 -2.64 65.42 -45.20
N GLN A 61 -2.66 66.73 -44.87
CA GLN A 61 -1.79 67.77 -45.43
C GLN A 61 -0.43 67.74 -44.72
N VAL A 62 0.59 67.27 -45.41
CA VAL A 62 1.93 67.07 -44.84
C VAL A 62 2.51 68.36 -44.30
N GLY A 63 2.78 68.45 -43.01
CA GLY A 63 3.33 69.58 -42.30
C GLY A 63 2.31 70.64 -41.81
N VAL A 64 1.02 70.41 -42.04
CA VAL A 64 -0.08 71.27 -41.57
C VAL A 64 -0.97 70.46 -40.60
N GLU A 65 -1.27 69.20 -40.93
CA GLU A 65 -2.12 68.33 -40.19
C GLU A 65 -1.33 67.11 -39.70
N ALA A 66 -1.65 66.60 -38.53
CA ALA A 66 -1.07 65.37 -37.95
C ALA A 66 -1.87 64.10 -38.35
N CYS A 67 -3.19 64.32 -38.57
CA CYS A 67 -4.11 63.29 -39.00
C CYS A 67 -5.31 63.91 -39.73
N ASP A 68 -6.07 63.13 -40.49
CA ASP A 68 -7.38 63.46 -41.04
C ASP A 68 -8.17 62.13 -41.19
N ASP A 69 -9.36 62.05 -40.60
CA ASP A 69 -10.24 60.93 -40.63
C ASP A 69 -11.48 61.12 -41.50
N GLY A 70 -11.51 62.22 -42.26
CA GLY A 70 -12.55 62.53 -43.20
C GLY A 70 -13.75 63.30 -42.59
N ASN A 71 -13.61 63.75 -41.36
CA ASN A 71 -14.60 64.66 -40.73
C ASN A 71 -13.95 65.50 -39.64
N ALA A 72 -14.69 66.42 -39.08
CA ALA A 72 -14.22 67.36 -38.03
C ALA A 72 -14.91 67.06 -36.68
N VAL A 73 -15.18 65.82 -36.37
CA VAL A 73 -15.83 65.36 -35.13
C VAL A 73 -14.77 64.63 -34.30
N GLY A 74 -14.52 65.08 -33.09
CA GLY A 74 -13.59 64.41 -32.21
C GLY A 74 -14.15 63.10 -31.58
N GLY A 75 -13.27 62.17 -31.25
CA GLY A 75 -13.59 60.87 -30.61
C GLY A 75 -13.48 59.68 -31.53
N ASP A 76 -13.02 59.80 -32.78
CA ASP A 76 -12.93 58.78 -33.79
C ASP A 76 -11.55 58.66 -34.47
N GLY A 77 -10.54 59.34 -33.91
CA GLY A 77 -9.15 59.17 -34.32
C GLY A 77 -8.41 60.46 -34.57
N CYS A 78 -9.13 61.53 -34.96
CA CYS A 78 -8.57 62.87 -35.22
C CYS A 78 -9.49 63.96 -34.66
N ASP A 79 -8.93 64.92 -33.89
CA ASP A 79 -9.71 66.02 -33.36
C ASP A 79 -10.06 67.07 -34.45
N ALA A 80 -11.02 67.97 -34.15
CA ALA A 80 -11.47 68.99 -35.08
C ALA A 80 -10.36 70.01 -35.53
N GLU A 81 -9.18 69.94 -34.95
CA GLU A 81 -7.95 70.67 -35.27
C GLU A 81 -6.91 69.75 -35.95
N CYS A 82 -7.30 68.57 -36.42
CA CYS A 82 -6.46 67.58 -37.07
C CYS A 82 -5.20 67.17 -36.29
N ARG A 83 -5.37 66.96 -34.99
CA ARG A 83 -4.38 66.36 -34.12
C ARG A 83 -4.79 64.97 -33.86
N GLU A 84 -3.80 64.02 -33.84
CA GLU A 84 -4.06 62.64 -33.34
C GLU A 84 -4.71 62.74 -31.97
N GLU A 85 -5.93 62.26 -31.87
CA GLU A 85 -6.53 62.01 -30.58
C GLU A 85 -5.74 60.88 -29.97
N GLY A 86 -5.06 61.09 -28.84
CA GLY A 86 -4.48 60.04 -28.07
C GLY A 86 -5.61 59.06 -27.74
N VAL A 87 -5.49 57.80 -28.12
CA VAL A 87 -6.29 56.71 -27.53
C VAL A 87 -6.22 56.97 -26.03
N GLY A 88 -7.36 57.31 -25.43
CA GLY A 88 -7.43 57.60 -23.99
C GLY A 88 -6.65 56.52 -23.31
N GLU A 89 -5.73 56.83 -22.37
CA GLU A 89 -5.12 55.79 -21.56
C GLU A 89 -6.28 55.00 -20.97
N VAL A 90 -6.35 53.71 -21.33
CA VAL A 90 -7.32 52.78 -20.80
C VAL A 90 -7.11 52.80 -19.28
N GLU A 91 -7.97 53.49 -18.54
CA GLU A 91 -7.89 53.60 -17.07
C GLU A 91 -8.79 52.54 -16.43
N CYS A 92 -8.25 51.38 -16.26
CA CYS A 92 -8.92 50.28 -15.53
C CYS A 92 -9.29 50.72 -14.10
N GLY A 93 -10.54 50.49 -13.70
CA GLY A 93 -11.06 50.84 -12.38
C GLY A 93 -11.69 52.23 -12.30
N ASN A 94 -12.00 52.86 -13.44
CA ASN A 94 -12.67 54.17 -13.50
C ASN A 94 -14.21 54.06 -13.50
N GLY A 95 -14.76 52.85 -13.65
CA GLY A 95 -16.19 52.53 -13.65
C GLY A 95 -16.85 52.61 -15.04
N ALA A 96 -16.06 52.67 -16.12
CA ALA A 96 -16.57 52.68 -17.49
C ALA A 96 -15.74 51.76 -18.36
N VAL A 97 -16.33 50.73 -18.98
CA VAL A 97 -15.64 49.83 -19.91
C VAL A 97 -15.34 50.56 -21.21
N GLU A 98 -14.04 50.79 -21.49
CA GLU A 98 -13.55 51.44 -22.69
C GLU A 98 -13.16 50.43 -23.77
N GLU A 99 -12.84 50.94 -24.97
CA GLU A 99 -12.39 50.03 -26.04
C GLU A 99 -11.02 49.45 -25.72
N GLY A 100 -10.94 48.13 -25.59
CA GLY A 100 -9.75 47.37 -25.19
C GLY A 100 -9.83 46.74 -23.82
N GLU A 101 -10.87 47.03 -23.04
CA GLU A 101 -11.16 46.43 -21.74
C GLU A 101 -12.16 45.27 -21.88
N ALA A 102 -11.91 44.18 -21.16
CA ALA A 102 -12.87 43.10 -21.02
C ALA A 102 -13.87 43.32 -19.89
N CYS A 103 -13.48 44.15 -18.90
CA CYS A 103 -14.29 44.56 -17.76
C CYS A 103 -13.74 45.86 -17.13
N ASP A 104 -14.55 46.54 -16.33
CA ASP A 104 -14.22 47.61 -15.40
C ASP A 104 -15.24 47.58 -14.26
N ASP A 105 -14.81 47.51 -13.03
CA ASP A 105 -15.68 47.44 -11.84
C ASP A 105 -15.65 48.72 -11.01
N GLY A 106 -14.91 49.73 -11.47
CA GLY A 106 -14.84 51.02 -10.85
C GLY A 106 -13.93 51.11 -9.64
N ASN A 107 -13.01 50.17 -9.48
CA ASN A 107 -12.06 50.17 -8.39
C ASN A 107 -10.70 49.57 -8.80
N GLY A 108 -9.72 49.53 -7.90
CA GLY A 108 -8.38 49.00 -8.14
C GLY A 108 -8.07 47.79 -7.27
N GLU A 109 -9.08 46.98 -6.93
CA GLU A 109 -8.93 45.76 -6.14
C GLU A 109 -8.76 44.54 -7.07
N GLU A 110 -7.78 43.65 -6.83
CA GLU A 110 -7.49 42.50 -7.68
C GLU A 110 -8.38 41.30 -7.40
N GLY A 111 -9.02 41.24 -6.24
CA GLY A 111 -9.73 40.05 -5.72
C GLY A 111 -11.22 40.00 -6.03
N ASP A 112 -11.72 40.83 -6.94
CA ASP A 112 -13.13 40.86 -7.35
C ASP A 112 -13.30 40.42 -8.83
N GLY A 113 -14.37 40.80 -9.49
CA GLY A 113 -14.69 40.25 -10.81
C GLY A 113 -13.86 40.80 -11.98
N CYS A 114 -13.12 41.89 -11.76
CA CYS A 114 -12.29 42.56 -12.78
C CYS A 114 -10.89 42.85 -12.24
N ARG A 115 -9.89 42.34 -12.91
CA ARG A 115 -8.49 42.59 -12.54
C ARG A 115 -8.04 43.99 -12.92
N ASN A 116 -7.03 44.51 -12.22
CA ASN A 116 -6.43 45.83 -12.57
C ASN A 116 -5.80 45.89 -13.97
N SER A 117 -5.76 44.78 -14.69
CA SER A 117 -5.43 44.68 -16.11
C SER A 117 -6.64 44.82 -17.04
N CYS A 118 -7.84 45.08 -16.50
CA CYS A 118 -9.11 45.08 -17.22
C CYS A 118 -9.47 43.76 -17.88
N GLU A 119 -8.94 42.64 -17.34
CA GLU A 119 -9.30 41.29 -17.72
C GLU A 119 -10.25 40.68 -16.69
N LEU A 120 -11.22 39.90 -17.15
CA LEU A 120 -12.11 39.19 -16.24
C LEU A 120 -11.31 38.21 -15.38
N ALA A 121 -11.57 38.19 -14.08
CA ALA A 121 -11.01 37.20 -13.18
C ALA A 121 -11.33 35.76 -13.65
N ARG A 122 -10.36 34.87 -13.55
CA ARG A 122 -10.45 33.47 -13.96
C ARG A 122 -9.60 32.60 -13.06
N CYS A 123 -10.08 31.42 -12.82
CA CYS A 123 -9.29 30.39 -12.17
C CYS A 123 -7.95 30.17 -12.88
N GLY A 124 -6.85 30.14 -12.11
CA GLY A 124 -5.49 29.94 -12.58
C GLY A 124 -4.77 31.22 -13.02
N ASP A 125 -5.31 32.42 -12.71
CA ASP A 125 -4.68 33.68 -13.05
C ASP A 125 -3.78 34.26 -11.94
N GLY A 126 -3.75 33.61 -10.78
CA GLY A 126 -2.90 33.94 -9.65
C GLY A 126 -3.53 34.89 -8.62
N VAL A 127 -4.83 35.20 -8.75
CA VAL A 127 -5.56 36.07 -7.82
C VAL A 127 -6.90 35.40 -7.45
N VAL A 128 -7.12 35.15 -6.20
CA VAL A 128 -8.38 34.54 -5.70
C VAL A 128 -9.53 35.54 -5.85
N TRP A 129 -10.54 35.23 -6.63
CA TRP A 129 -11.78 35.99 -6.74
C TRP A 129 -12.67 35.74 -5.51
N GLU A 130 -12.74 36.76 -4.62
CA GLU A 130 -13.45 36.63 -3.34
C GLU A 130 -14.94 36.29 -3.53
N GLY A 131 -15.33 35.14 -2.93
CA GLY A 131 -16.72 34.67 -2.94
C GLY A 131 -17.09 33.74 -4.08
N GLU A 132 -16.25 33.62 -5.11
CA GLU A 132 -16.45 32.67 -6.22
C GLU A 132 -15.39 31.60 -6.25
N GLU A 133 -14.18 31.88 -5.79
CA GLU A 133 -13.05 30.95 -5.76
C GLU A 133 -12.61 30.64 -4.31
N GLU A 134 -12.29 29.37 -4.03
CA GLU A 134 -11.68 28.98 -2.76
C GLU A 134 -10.16 29.17 -2.75
N CYS A 135 -9.54 29.08 -3.92
CA CYS A 135 -8.10 29.23 -4.14
C CYS A 135 -7.82 29.63 -5.59
N ASP A 136 -6.62 30.12 -5.82
CA ASP A 136 -5.99 30.29 -7.13
C ASP A 136 -4.48 30.22 -6.93
N ASP A 137 -3.78 29.39 -7.68
CA ASP A 137 -2.33 29.21 -7.60
C ASP A 137 -1.58 29.70 -8.83
N GLY A 138 -2.30 30.35 -9.76
CA GLY A 138 -1.74 31.01 -10.92
C GLY A 138 -1.39 30.05 -12.06
N ASN A 139 -1.96 28.85 -12.08
CA ASN A 139 -1.75 27.91 -13.16
C ASN A 139 -3.02 27.08 -13.45
N GLY A 140 -2.95 26.15 -14.39
CA GLY A 140 -4.05 25.29 -14.78
C GLY A 140 -3.70 23.81 -14.58
N GLU A 141 -2.95 23.46 -13.52
CA GLU A 141 -2.59 22.10 -13.19
C GLU A 141 -3.33 21.65 -11.92
N ASP A 142 -3.99 20.48 -11.95
CA ASP A 142 -4.79 19.97 -10.83
C ASP A 142 -3.96 19.28 -9.73
N GLY A 143 -2.68 19.00 -9.97
CA GLY A 143 -1.83 18.20 -9.09
C GLY A 143 -1.14 18.94 -7.94
N ASP A 144 -1.47 20.19 -7.69
CA ASP A 144 -0.87 21.02 -6.64
C ASP A 144 -1.89 21.46 -5.56
N GLY A 145 -1.97 22.72 -5.20
CA GLY A 145 -2.80 23.16 -4.08
C GLY A 145 -4.20 23.60 -4.44
N CYS A 146 -4.48 23.84 -5.72
CA CYS A 146 -5.73 24.34 -6.25
C CYS A 146 -6.14 23.61 -7.52
N LEU A 147 -7.36 23.12 -7.56
CA LEU A 147 -7.90 22.46 -8.74
C LEU A 147 -8.26 23.49 -9.83
N ASN A 148 -8.31 23.07 -11.09
CA ASN A 148 -8.70 23.91 -12.24
C ASN A 148 -10.12 24.52 -12.18
N ASN A 149 -10.92 24.11 -11.20
CA ASN A 149 -12.22 24.71 -10.88
C ASN A 149 -12.16 25.68 -9.70
N CYS A 150 -10.95 26.02 -9.24
CA CYS A 150 -10.69 26.88 -8.08
C CYS A 150 -11.26 26.40 -6.75
N GLU A 151 -11.48 25.11 -6.61
CA GLU A 151 -11.69 24.46 -5.32
C GLU A 151 -10.34 24.01 -4.74
N ARG A 152 -10.21 24.08 -3.44
CA ARG A 152 -9.00 23.57 -2.76
C ARG A 152 -8.88 22.07 -2.93
N ALA A 153 -7.73 21.63 -3.39
CA ALA A 153 -7.44 20.21 -3.49
C ALA A 153 -7.55 19.53 -2.10
N ARG A 154 -8.25 18.42 -2.05
CA ARG A 154 -8.57 17.62 -0.85
C ARG A 154 -8.47 16.15 -1.19
N CYS A 155 -8.18 15.36 -0.18
CA CYS A 155 -8.28 13.91 -0.32
C CYS A 155 -9.72 13.51 -0.70
N GLY A 156 -9.86 12.65 -1.71
CA GLY A 156 -11.15 12.19 -2.23
C GLY A 156 -11.72 13.04 -3.37
N ASP A 157 -10.97 13.98 -3.92
CA ASP A 157 -11.41 14.78 -5.05
C ASP A 157 -11.07 14.18 -6.44
N GLY A 158 -10.32 13.09 -6.46
CA GLY A 158 -9.92 12.35 -7.65
C GLY A 158 -8.60 12.82 -8.27
N VAL A 159 -7.86 13.70 -7.61
CA VAL A 159 -6.58 14.23 -8.09
C VAL A 159 -5.49 14.10 -7.04
N VAL A 160 -4.48 13.28 -7.30
CA VAL A 160 -3.34 13.11 -6.38
C VAL A 160 -2.45 14.35 -6.37
N ARG A 161 -2.30 15.01 -5.22
CA ARG A 161 -1.33 16.10 -5.03
C ARG A 161 0.08 15.57 -4.88
N GLU A 162 0.94 15.93 -5.82
CA GLU A 162 2.32 15.45 -5.85
C GLU A 162 3.10 15.87 -4.57
N GLY A 163 3.66 14.87 -3.88
CA GLY A 163 4.45 15.07 -2.66
C GLY A 163 3.65 15.32 -1.37
N VAL A 164 2.32 15.34 -1.43
CA VAL A 164 1.42 15.49 -0.27
C VAL A 164 0.57 14.25 -0.08
N GLU A 165 0.02 13.70 -1.13
CA GLU A 165 -0.84 12.54 -1.13
C GLU A 165 -0.14 11.34 -1.77
N ALA A 166 -0.35 10.16 -1.21
CA ALA A 166 0.13 8.90 -1.78
C ALA A 166 -0.86 8.30 -2.78
N CYS A 167 -2.14 8.65 -2.63
CA CYS A 167 -3.25 8.22 -3.49
C CYS A 167 -4.41 9.21 -3.37
N ASP A 168 -5.32 9.15 -4.31
CA ASP A 168 -6.66 9.73 -4.29
C ASP A 168 -7.54 8.90 -5.24
N ASP A 169 -8.68 8.44 -4.79
CA ASP A 169 -9.60 7.59 -5.57
C ASP A 169 -10.92 8.29 -5.90
N GLY A 170 -11.03 9.58 -5.54
CA GLY A 170 -12.16 10.41 -5.88
C GLY A 170 -13.40 10.17 -5.01
N ASN A 171 -13.22 9.62 -3.82
CA ASN A 171 -14.33 9.40 -2.89
C ASN A 171 -13.89 9.50 -1.42
N GLU A 172 -14.84 9.38 -0.46
CA GLU A 172 -14.60 9.40 0.97
C GLU A 172 -14.88 8.02 1.61
N GLU A 173 -14.73 6.93 0.88
CA GLU A 173 -14.90 5.56 1.41
C GLU A 173 -13.57 5.01 1.92
N GLU A 174 -13.54 4.52 3.17
CA GLU A 174 -12.30 4.04 3.81
C GLU A 174 -11.88 2.63 3.38
N GLY A 175 -12.80 1.84 2.83
CA GLY A 175 -12.62 0.41 2.59
C GLY A 175 -12.11 0.04 1.19
N ASP A 176 -11.64 0.97 0.41
CA ASP A 176 -11.11 0.75 -0.92
C ASP A 176 -9.57 0.98 -1.01
N GLY A 177 -9.01 1.34 -2.14
CA GLY A 177 -7.57 1.40 -2.31
C GLY A 177 -6.87 2.62 -1.72
N CYS A 178 -7.63 3.66 -1.38
CA CYS A 178 -7.12 4.90 -0.82
C CYS A 178 -7.92 5.33 0.39
N ARG A 179 -7.25 5.51 1.50
CA ARG A 179 -7.88 5.97 2.74
C ARG A 179 -8.22 7.47 2.68
N ASN A 180 -9.21 7.91 3.46
CA ASN A 180 -9.56 9.34 3.59
C ASN A 180 -8.42 10.22 4.13
N SER A 181 -7.29 9.63 4.52
CA SER A 181 -6.03 10.32 4.84
C SER A 181 -5.11 10.48 3.62
N CYS A 182 -5.53 10.04 2.44
CA CYS A 182 -4.72 9.93 1.22
C CYS A 182 -3.44 9.08 1.37
N GLU A 183 -3.51 8.10 2.24
CA GLU A 183 -2.53 7.04 2.36
C GLU A 183 -3.05 5.77 1.68
N LEU A 184 -2.17 5.03 1.01
CA LEU A 184 -2.53 3.74 0.44
C LEU A 184 -2.99 2.78 1.53
N ALA A 185 -4.11 2.10 1.30
CA ALA A 185 -4.58 1.03 2.16
C ALA A 185 -3.52 -0.07 2.28
N ARG A 186 -3.36 -0.63 3.47
CA ARG A 186 -2.42 -1.72 3.77
C ARG A 186 -2.85 -2.47 5.02
N CYS A 187 -2.51 -3.73 5.02
CA CYS A 187 -2.74 -4.62 6.14
C CYS A 187 -2.21 -4.04 7.45
N GLY A 188 -3.01 -4.08 8.51
CA GLY A 188 -2.71 -3.60 9.84
C GLY A 188 -3.02 -2.12 10.09
N ASP A 189 -3.71 -1.46 9.17
CA ASP A 189 -4.08 -0.05 9.33
C ASP A 189 -5.46 0.18 9.96
N GLY A 190 -6.20 -0.89 10.21
CA GLY A 190 -7.49 -0.90 10.90
C GLY A 190 -8.70 -0.81 9.99
N VAL A 191 -8.52 -0.88 8.67
CA VAL A 191 -9.61 -0.85 7.69
C VAL A 191 -9.38 -1.92 6.62
N ALA A 192 -10.20 -2.94 6.58
CA ALA A 192 -10.07 -4.00 5.59
C ALA A 192 -10.38 -3.49 4.18
N TRP A 193 -9.43 -3.61 3.27
CA TRP A 193 -9.56 -3.23 1.86
C TRP A 193 -10.46 -4.23 1.11
N GLU A 194 -11.65 -3.77 0.72
CA GLU A 194 -12.67 -4.62 0.12
C GLU A 194 -12.19 -5.31 -1.16
N GLY A 195 -12.17 -6.64 -1.14
CA GLY A 195 -11.78 -7.48 -2.27
C GLY A 195 -10.31 -7.90 -2.32
N GLU A 196 -9.42 -7.23 -1.55
CA GLU A 196 -7.99 -7.56 -1.49
C GLU A 196 -7.62 -8.16 -0.12
N GLU A 197 -8.23 -7.69 0.96
CA GLU A 197 -8.00 -8.17 2.32
C GLU A 197 -9.20 -8.95 2.85
N ALA A 198 -8.95 -10.06 3.51
CA ALA A 198 -9.99 -10.83 4.17
C ALA A 198 -10.32 -10.27 5.56
N CYS A 199 -9.36 -9.62 6.19
CA CYS A 199 -9.47 -8.97 7.50
C CYS A 199 -8.42 -7.89 7.65
N ASP A 200 -8.66 -6.98 8.57
CA ASP A 200 -7.69 -6.03 9.13
C ASP A 200 -8.11 -5.74 10.58
N ASP A 201 -7.20 -5.84 11.53
CA ASP A 201 -7.48 -5.60 12.95
C ASP A 201 -6.70 -4.41 13.52
N GLY A 202 -6.00 -3.69 12.65
CA GLY A 202 -5.31 -2.46 13.00
C GLY A 202 -4.02 -2.64 13.76
N ASN A 203 -3.38 -3.80 13.64
CA ASN A 203 -2.11 -4.07 14.31
C ASN A 203 -1.21 -5.01 13.48
N GLU A 204 0.02 -5.26 13.96
CA GLU A 204 1.00 -6.17 13.34
C GLU A 204 1.24 -7.41 14.21
N GLU A 205 0.27 -7.83 15.02
CA GLU A 205 0.37 -9.02 15.86
C GLU A 205 -0.03 -10.27 15.07
N GLU A 206 0.88 -11.22 14.89
CA GLU A 206 0.65 -12.46 14.14
C GLU A 206 -0.22 -13.48 14.89
N THR A 207 -0.45 -13.29 16.19
CA THR A 207 -1.04 -14.33 17.06
C THR A 207 -2.51 -14.07 17.40
N ASP A 208 -3.17 -13.14 16.75
CA ASP A 208 -4.58 -12.82 16.95
C ASP A 208 -5.47 -13.29 15.80
N ALA A 209 -6.59 -12.64 15.55
CA ALA A 209 -7.59 -13.11 14.59
C ALA A 209 -7.25 -12.82 13.12
N CYS A 210 -6.40 -11.83 12.87
CA CYS A 210 -5.98 -11.41 11.54
C CYS A 210 -4.47 -11.47 11.41
N LEU A 211 -3.97 -12.26 10.49
CA LEU A 211 -2.52 -12.36 10.25
C LEU A 211 -1.99 -11.13 9.51
N ASN A 212 -0.70 -10.84 9.62
CA ASN A 212 -0.05 -9.70 8.95
C ASN A 212 -0.09 -9.75 7.41
N ASN A 213 -0.64 -10.79 6.82
CA ASN A 213 -0.97 -10.89 5.40
C ASN A 213 -2.44 -10.64 5.09
N CYS A 214 -3.20 -10.16 6.09
CA CYS A 214 -4.64 -9.90 6.00
C CYS A 214 -5.51 -11.11 5.63
N GLU A 215 -5.06 -12.30 6.02
CA GLU A 215 -5.89 -13.49 6.03
C GLU A 215 -6.36 -13.80 7.46
N TRP A 216 -7.56 -14.35 7.59
CA TRP A 216 -8.06 -14.83 8.89
C TRP A 216 -7.17 -15.94 9.45
N ALA A 217 -6.77 -15.80 10.70
CA ALA A 217 -6.09 -16.87 11.42
C ALA A 217 -6.94 -18.13 11.42
N ARG A 218 -6.29 -19.28 11.16
CA ARG A 218 -6.93 -20.59 11.09
C ARG A 218 -5.94 -21.69 11.40
N CYS A 219 -6.44 -22.75 11.96
CA CYS A 219 -5.66 -23.95 12.24
C CYS A 219 -4.90 -24.44 11.00
N GLY A 220 -3.59 -24.57 11.10
CA GLY A 220 -2.72 -25.06 10.04
C GLY A 220 -2.06 -23.99 9.19
N ASP A 221 -2.14 -22.72 9.55
CA ASP A 221 -1.52 -21.61 8.83
C ASP A 221 -0.06 -21.32 9.22
N GLY A 222 0.43 -21.97 10.25
CA GLY A 222 1.81 -21.84 10.74
C GLY A 222 1.96 -20.93 11.95
N VAL A 223 0.88 -20.33 12.43
CA VAL A 223 0.85 -19.41 13.57
C VAL A 223 -0.16 -19.87 14.60
N VAL A 224 0.19 -19.91 15.88
CA VAL A 224 -0.75 -20.26 16.94
C VAL A 224 -1.62 -19.05 17.29
N TRP A 225 -2.91 -19.12 16.99
CA TRP A 225 -3.88 -18.10 17.37
C TRP A 225 -4.10 -18.08 18.88
N ALA A 226 -3.57 -17.06 19.55
CA ALA A 226 -3.56 -16.95 21.01
C ALA A 226 -4.97 -17.01 21.65
N GLY A 227 -5.15 -17.92 22.58
CA GLY A 227 -6.41 -18.13 23.29
C GLY A 227 -7.50 -18.91 22.53
N VAL A 228 -7.27 -19.23 21.26
CA VAL A 228 -8.19 -20.04 20.42
C VAL A 228 -7.54 -21.39 20.09
N GLU A 229 -6.28 -21.37 19.71
CA GLU A 229 -5.51 -22.58 19.41
C GLU A 229 -4.52 -22.91 20.52
N VAL A 230 -4.30 -24.19 20.77
CA VAL A 230 -3.28 -24.69 21.70
C VAL A 230 -1.98 -25.03 20.98
N CYS A 231 -2.06 -25.29 19.69
CA CYS A 231 -0.95 -25.57 18.79
C CYS A 231 -1.41 -25.33 17.36
N ASP A 232 -0.48 -25.10 16.43
CA ASP A 232 -0.73 -25.05 15.01
C ASP A 232 -0.02 -26.21 14.29
N GLY A 233 -0.75 -26.92 13.41
CA GLY A 233 -0.20 -28.08 12.70
C GLY A 233 0.63 -27.73 11.48
N GLY A 234 0.65 -26.47 11.03
CA GLY A 234 1.26 -25.99 9.79
C GLY A 234 0.62 -26.56 8.51
N GLU A 235 0.95 -26.02 7.34
CA GLU A 235 0.60 -26.63 6.05
C GLU A 235 1.19 -28.04 5.96
N GLY A 236 0.35 -29.06 6.17
CA GLY A 236 0.75 -30.46 6.20
C GLY A 236 0.81 -31.08 7.58
N GLY A 237 0.17 -30.47 8.61
CA GLY A 237 -0.12 -31.10 9.89
C GLY A 237 -0.85 -32.42 9.70
N GLY A 238 -0.16 -33.36 9.08
CA GLY A 238 -0.58 -34.73 8.91
C GLY A 238 -0.52 -35.45 10.24
N ALA A 239 -1.22 -36.59 10.35
CA ALA A 239 -1.13 -37.53 11.46
C ALA A 239 0.36 -37.77 11.81
N GLY A 240 0.83 -37.25 12.94
CA GLY A 240 2.21 -37.38 13.38
C GLY A 240 2.91 -36.05 13.79
N SER A 241 2.34 -34.87 13.51
CA SER A 241 2.89 -33.57 14.01
C SER A 241 2.67 -33.37 15.50
N GLY A 242 1.68 -34.06 16.08
CA GLY A 242 1.28 -33.91 17.49
C GLY A 242 0.28 -32.78 17.73
N CYS A 243 -0.15 -32.11 16.66
CA CYS A 243 -1.23 -31.14 16.65
C CYS A 243 -2.28 -31.55 15.62
N ALA A 244 -3.51 -31.81 16.04
CA ALA A 244 -4.62 -32.19 15.19
C ALA A 244 -5.81 -31.33 15.54
N GLU A 245 -6.44 -30.70 14.53
CA GLU A 245 -7.55 -29.77 14.75
C GLU A 245 -7.22 -28.70 15.81
N CYS A 246 -5.98 -28.22 15.81
CA CYS A 246 -5.40 -27.26 16.76
C CYS A 246 -5.49 -27.65 18.24
N GLU A 247 -5.60 -28.94 18.49
CA GLU A 247 -5.43 -29.57 19.80
C GLU A 247 -4.22 -30.48 19.81
N TYR A 248 -3.53 -30.56 20.96
CA TYR A 248 -2.39 -31.49 21.11
C TYR A 248 -2.84 -32.93 21.03
N GLU A 249 -2.21 -33.72 20.15
CA GLU A 249 -2.25 -35.18 20.23
C GLU A 249 -1.54 -35.65 21.50
N VAL A 250 -2.08 -36.67 22.12
CA VAL A 250 -1.50 -37.25 23.35
C VAL A 250 -0.83 -38.59 23.06
N ARG A 251 0.44 -38.68 23.41
CA ARG A 251 1.16 -39.99 23.48
C ARG A 251 1.35 -40.39 24.91
N ARG A 252 0.98 -41.65 25.18
CA ARG A 252 1.08 -42.21 26.53
C ARG A 252 2.48 -42.69 26.79
N VAL A 253 2.96 -42.45 28.01
CA VAL A 253 4.24 -42.89 28.50
C VAL A 253 4.05 -43.53 29.88
N PHE A 254 4.87 -44.51 30.19
CA PHE A 254 4.84 -45.19 31.50
C PHE A 254 6.18 -45.88 31.80
N VAL A 255 6.42 -46.29 33.05
CA VAL A 255 7.50 -47.22 33.44
C VAL A 255 6.92 -48.62 33.61
N THR A 256 7.65 -49.68 33.26
CA THR A 256 7.16 -51.03 33.49
C THR A 256 7.08 -51.33 34.99
N LYS A 257 5.95 -51.95 35.41
CA LYS A 257 5.79 -52.49 36.77
C LYS A 257 6.75 -53.68 36.99
N ALA A 258 6.89 -54.50 35.94
CA ALA A 258 7.86 -55.59 35.94
C ALA A 258 9.29 -55.03 35.86
N LYS A 259 10.21 -55.72 36.55
CA LYS A 259 11.64 -55.41 36.51
C LYS A 259 12.38 -56.50 35.78
N TYR A 260 13.40 -56.11 35.04
CA TYR A 260 14.21 -56.93 34.18
C TYR A 260 15.68 -56.77 34.46
N GLU A 261 16.46 -57.84 34.41
CA GLU A 261 17.92 -57.73 34.32
C GLU A 261 18.37 -57.19 32.98
N GLY A 262 19.64 -56.83 32.82
CA GLY A 262 20.18 -56.21 31.59
C GLY A 262 20.07 -57.05 30.33
N ASN A 263 19.73 -58.35 30.43
CA ASN A 263 19.37 -59.19 29.27
C ASN A 263 17.90 -58.96 28.91
N LEU A 264 17.67 -57.93 28.08
CA LEU A 264 16.33 -57.58 27.60
C LEU A 264 15.96 -58.30 26.30
N GLY A 265 16.91 -59.01 25.66
CA GLY A 265 16.76 -59.53 24.31
C GLY A 265 17.13 -58.50 23.23
N GLY A 266 18.05 -57.59 23.59
CA GLY A 266 18.40 -56.44 22.75
C GLY A 266 17.35 -55.32 22.81
N LEU A 267 17.49 -54.30 21.94
CA LEU A 267 16.53 -53.18 21.84
C LEU A 267 15.14 -53.70 21.42
N ALA A 268 15.07 -54.63 20.47
CA ALA A 268 13.80 -55.20 20.02
C ALA A 268 13.06 -55.99 21.15
N GLY A 269 13.79 -56.75 21.97
CA GLY A 269 13.18 -57.42 23.11
C GLY A 269 12.73 -56.48 24.23
N ALA A 270 13.39 -55.28 24.36
CA ALA A 270 12.92 -54.23 25.24
C ALA A 270 11.62 -53.61 24.72
N ASP A 271 11.49 -53.39 23.41
CA ASP A 271 10.26 -52.91 22.79
C ASP A 271 9.11 -53.91 22.94
N GLU A 272 9.37 -55.22 22.78
CA GLU A 272 8.37 -56.24 23.04
C GLU A 272 7.86 -56.19 24.48
N LYS A 273 8.74 -55.97 25.47
CA LYS A 273 8.35 -55.83 26.89
C LYS A 273 7.47 -54.56 27.10
N CYS A 274 7.79 -53.44 26.45
CA CYS A 274 6.95 -52.25 26.46
C CYS A 274 5.59 -52.53 25.83
N GLN A 275 5.55 -53.20 24.70
CA GLN A 275 4.31 -53.51 24.00
C GLN A 275 3.42 -54.49 24.80
N GLU A 276 4.01 -55.47 25.48
CA GLU A 276 3.30 -56.37 26.38
C GLU A 276 2.74 -55.65 27.62
N ALA A 277 3.52 -54.76 28.24
CA ALA A 277 3.08 -53.97 29.37
C ALA A 277 1.96 -53.03 28.96
N ALA A 278 2.08 -52.34 27.81
CA ALA A 278 1.03 -51.47 27.26
C ALA A 278 -0.30 -52.19 27.03
N LYS A 279 -0.25 -53.45 26.52
CA LYS A 279 -1.46 -54.29 26.38
C LYS A 279 -2.09 -54.63 27.75
N LYS A 280 -1.27 -54.99 28.74
CA LYS A 280 -1.75 -55.30 30.11
C LYS A 280 -2.35 -54.06 30.77
N GLY A 281 -1.75 -52.89 30.57
CA GLY A 281 -2.22 -51.60 31.10
C GLY A 281 -3.43 -51.01 30.39
N GLY A 282 -3.90 -51.67 29.32
CA GLY A 282 -5.08 -51.23 28.56
C GLY A 282 -4.82 -50.01 27.62
N PHE A 283 -3.57 -49.68 27.36
CA PHE A 283 -3.21 -48.63 26.39
C PHE A 283 -3.41 -49.07 24.94
N VAL A 284 -3.36 -50.40 24.68
CA VAL A 284 -3.56 -50.97 23.34
C VAL A 284 -4.89 -51.73 23.34
N LYS A 285 -5.85 -51.27 22.57
CA LYS A 285 -7.13 -51.96 22.35
C LYS A 285 -6.93 -53.14 21.40
N GLU A 286 -7.77 -54.16 21.51
CA GLU A 286 -7.75 -55.34 20.65
C GLU A 286 -7.92 -54.89 19.18
N GLY A 287 -6.95 -55.24 18.30
CA GLY A 287 -6.91 -54.82 16.90
C GLY A 287 -6.34 -53.40 16.67
N GLY A 288 -5.98 -52.66 17.70
CA GLY A 288 -5.31 -51.36 17.60
C GLY A 288 -3.86 -51.49 17.13
N ARG A 289 -3.40 -50.51 16.35
CA ARG A 289 -2.02 -50.45 15.82
C ARG A 289 -1.10 -49.55 16.65
N VAL A 290 -1.40 -49.38 17.93
CA VAL A 290 -0.60 -48.54 18.83
C VAL A 290 0.70 -49.26 19.15
N GLU A 291 1.83 -48.61 18.88
CA GLU A 291 3.18 -49.15 19.10
C GLU A 291 3.85 -48.44 20.28
N TYR A 292 4.45 -49.24 21.16
CA TYR A 292 5.27 -48.75 22.27
C TYR A 292 6.71 -49.25 22.12
N GLN A 293 7.65 -48.34 22.35
CA GLN A 293 9.08 -48.64 22.32
C GLN A 293 9.74 -48.22 23.64
N ALA A 294 10.88 -48.85 23.94
CA ALA A 294 11.66 -48.52 25.11
C ALA A 294 12.52 -47.28 24.89
N TRP A 295 12.56 -46.35 25.86
CA TRP A 295 13.54 -45.28 25.92
C TRP A 295 14.90 -45.84 26.30
N LEU A 296 15.63 -46.34 25.32
CA LEU A 296 16.81 -47.16 25.53
C LEU A 296 17.80 -47.01 24.38
N SER A 297 19.07 -46.79 24.69
CA SER A 297 20.16 -46.74 23.72
C SER A 297 21.13 -47.90 23.91
N ASP A 298 21.72 -48.41 22.83
CA ASP A 298 22.84 -49.34 22.86
C ASP A 298 24.12 -48.70 22.28
N GLY A 299 25.13 -49.49 21.97
CA GLY A 299 26.40 -49.00 21.42
C GLY A 299 26.32 -48.52 19.98
N PHE A 300 25.18 -48.73 19.27
CA PHE A 300 25.01 -48.42 17.85
C PHE A 300 23.84 -47.50 17.57
N LEU A 301 22.75 -47.60 18.32
CA LEU A 301 21.52 -46.86 18.11
C LEU A 301 21.10 -46.12 19.39
N SER A 302 20.91 -44.81 19.26
CA SER A 302 20.35 -43.95 20.32
C SER A 302 18.82 -44.04 20.36
N ALA A 303 18.22 -43.72 21.50
CA ALA A 303 16.78 -43.59 21.61
C ALA A 303 16.24 -42.52 20.60
N LYS A 304 16.95 -41.40 20.46
CA LYS A 304 16.61 -40.35 19.46
C LYS A 304 16.50 -40.92 18.03
N ALA A 305 17.51 -41.68 17.60
CA ALA A 305 17.52 -42.24 16.24
C ALA A 305 16.46 -43.36 16.03
N ARG A 306 16.10 -44.09 17.11
CA ARG A 306 15.13 -45.19 17.04
C ARG A 306 13.69 -44.74 17.05
N LEU A 307 13.37 -43.83 17.95
CA LEU A 307 11.99 -43.43 18.21
C LEU A 307 11.39 -42.60 17.09
N GLY A 308 12.23 -41.84 16.32
CA GLY A 308 11.78 -41.11 15.15
C GLY A 308 10.71 -40.06 15.46
N GLN A 309 10.85 -39.38 16.61
CA GLN A 309 9.85 -38.43 17.10
C GLN A 309 10.22 -36.94 16.85
N GLU A 310 11.32 -36.70 16.14
CA GLU A 310 11.76 -35.36 15.82
C GLU A 310 10.64 -34.56 15.09
N GLY A 311 10.36 -33.37 15.57
CA GLY A 311 9.29 -32.50 15.02
C GLY A 311 7.89 -32.81 15.56
N TRP A 312 7.70 -33.82 16.38
CA TRP A 312 6.41 -34.06 17.03
C TRP A 312 6.16 -33.03 18.15
N GLN A 313 5.02 -32.36 18.14
CA GLN A 313 4.71 -31.22 19.03
C GLN A 313 3.64 -31.54 20.08
N GLY A 314 3.03 -32.72 20.07
CA GLY A 314 1.98 -33.10 21.00
C GLY A 314 2.45 -33.31 22.45
N ARG A 315 1.59 -33.86 23.29
CA ARG A 315 1.85 -34.03 24.72
C ARG A 315 2.21 -35.46 25.08
N TYR A 316 3.29 -35.66 25.83
CA TYR A 316 3.61 -36.89 26.48
C TYR A 316 2.97 -36.92 27.88
N GLU A 317 2.06 -37.85 28.10
CA GLU A 317 1.32 -37.92 29.37
C GLU A 317 1.37 -39.32 29.94
N VAL A 318 1.45 -39.41 31.28
CA VAL A 318 1.25 -40.66 32.01
C VAL A 318 -0.24 -41.05 31.99
N LYS A 319 -0.56 -42.28 32.49
CA LYS A 319 -1.91 -42.84 32.44
C LYS A 319 -2.99 -41.96 33.10
N SER A 320 -2.68 -41.29 34.20
CA SER A 320 -3.59 -40.39 34.91
C SER A 320 -3.84 -39.07 34.17
N GLY A 321 -3.11 -38.76 33.11
CA GLY A 321 -3.16 -37.49 32.40
C GLY A 321 -2.10 -36.48 32.87
N GLY A 322 -1.20 -36.88 33.77
CA GLY A 322 -0.09 -36.03 34.19
C GLY A 322 0.86 -35.75 33.03
N LEU A 323 1.14 -34.47 32.77
CA LEU A 323 2.03 -34.01 31.69
C LEU A 323 3.49 -34.38 32.06
N VAL A 324 4.21 -35.00 31.11
CA VAL A 324 5.65 -35.30 31.20
C VAL A 324 6.47 -34.34 30.38
N ALA A 325 6.06 -34.08 29.15
CA ALA A 325 6.70 -33.11 28.25
C ALA A 325 5.75 -32.66 27.14
N VAL A 326 6.00 -31.52 26.58
CA VAL A 326 5.36 -31.01 25.35
C VAL A 326 6.37 -31.10 24.21
N GLY A 327 5.98 -31.80 23.15
CA GLY A 327 6.82 -32.02 21.98
C GLY A 327 8.03 -32.88 22.23
N TRP A 328 8.66 -33.32 21.15
CA TRP A 328 9.93 -34.03 21.22
C TRP A 328 11.03 -33.20 21.86
N GLU A 329 11.11 -31.92 21.52
CA GLU A 329 12.12 -31.02 22.05
C GLU A 329 12.00 -30.84 23.58
N GLY A 330 10.77 -30.79 24.11
CA GLY A 330 10.53 -30.80 25.56
C GLY A 330 11.01 -32.07 26.24
N LEU A 331 10.79 -33.25 25.60
CA LEU A 331 11.24 -34.53 26.14
C LEU A 331 12.77 -34.65 26.18
N VAL A 332 13.48 -34.05 25.20
CA VAL A 332 14.95 -34.12 25.10
C VAL A 332 15.65 -32.87 25.59
N SER A 333 14.92 -31.98 26.28
CA SER A 333 15.46 -30.70 26.80
C SER A 333 16.42 -30.87 28.02
N GLY A 334 16.41 -32.00 28.64
CA GLY A 334 17.12 -32.27 29.91
C GLY A 334 16.32 -31.96 31.18
N ALA A 335 15.11 -31.39 31.02
CA ALA A 335 14.17 -31.11 32.11
C ALA A 335 12.76 -31.46 31.68
N LEU A 336 12.08 -32.34 32.41
CA LEU A 336 10.69 -32.72 32.17
C LEU A 336 9.75 -31.81 32.93
N GLU A 337 8.54 -31.56 32.39
CA GLU A 337 7.47 -30.83 33.06
C GLU A 337 6.94 -31.61 34.28
N GLY A 338 6.85 -32.90 34.19
CA GLY A 338 6.47 -33.80 35.26
C GLY A 338 7.20 -35.13 35.26
N ALA A 339 7.19 -35.82 36.37
CA ALA A 339 7.89 -37.08 36.52
C ALA A 339 7.28 -38.19 35.64
N TRP A 340 8.13 -38.95 34.93
CA TRP A 340 7.74 -40.13 34.18
C TRP A 340 7.65 -41.36 35.13
N GLY A 341 6.77 -41.25 36.11
CA GLY A 341 6.76 -42.13 37.29
C GLY A 341 5.58 -43.06 37.45
N GLU A 342 4.62 -43.12 36.51
CA GLU A 342 3.52 -44.07 36.59
C GLU A 342 3.82 -45.34 35.82
N ASP A 343 3.38 -46.49 36.40
CA ASP A 343 3.45 -47.76 35.70
C ASP A 343 2.23 -47.97 34.76
N GLU A 344 2.20 -49.12 34.05
CA GLU A 344 1.12 -49.48 33.12
C GLU A 344 -0.26 -49.56 33.80
N ASP A 345 -0.32 -49.75 35.13
CA ASP A 345 -1.57 -49.76 35.90
C ASP A 345 -1.98 -48.35 36.38
N GLY A 346 -1.11 -47.33 36.28
CA GLY A 346 -1.29 -45.97 36.75
C GLY A 346 -0.82 -45.76 38.21
N GLU A 347 -0.09 -46.75 38.77
CA GLU A 347 0.50 -46.60 40.10
C GLU A 347 1.79 -45.75 40.05
N VAL A 348 1.85 -44.67 40.84
CA VAL A 348 3.03 -43.82 40.91
C VAL A 348 4.20 -44.54 41.56
N LYS A 349 5.35 -44.55 40.88
CA LYS A 349 6.59 -45.24 41.32
C LYS A 349 7.81 -44.35 41.09
N SER A 350 8.62 -44.18 42.12
CA SER A 350 10.00 -43.68 41.96
C SER A 350 10.91 -44.89 41.96
N THR A 351 11.37 -45.32 40.76
CA THR A 351 12.18 -46.53 40.57
C THR A 351 13.36 -46.23 39.65
N THR A 352 14.40 -47.07 39.79
CA THR A 352 15.54 -47.04 38.85
C THR A 352 15.14 -47.74 37.55
N VAL A 353 15.54 -47.19 36.42
CA VAL A 353 15.13 -47.57 35.07
C VAL A 353 16.36 -47.78 34.20
N TRP A 354 16.37 -48.83 33.38
CA TRP A 354 17.38 -48.97 32.33
C TRP A 354 17.22 -47.93 31.25
N THR A 355 18.34 -47.25 30.86
CA THR A 355 18.30 -46.18 29.84
C THR A 355 19.52 -46.21 28.91
N ASN A 356 20.75 -46.07 29.43
CA ASN A 356 21.98 -45.74 28.66
C ASN A 356 21.76 -44.62 27.63
N THR A 357 20.86 -43.72 27.95
CA THR A 357 20.42 -42.61 27.07
C THR A 357 20.60 -41.29 27.79
N GLY A 358 21.24 -40.33 27.14
CA GLY A 358 21.36 -38.97 27.61
C GLY A 358 20.05 -38.22 27.58
N ALA A 359 19.98 -37.11 28.30
CA ALA A 359 18.78 -36.30 28.36
C ALA A 359 18.40 -35.71 26.97
N ASP A 360 19.36 -35.56 26.06
CA ASP A 360 19.18 -35.15 24.66
C ASP A 360 18.76 -36.32 23.73
N GLY A 361 18.51 -37.50 24.27
CA GLY A 361 18.16 -38.71 23.54
C GLY A 361 19.34 -39.45 22.90
N SER A 362 20.57 -38.94 23.06
CA SER A 362 21.79 -39.61 22.56
C SER A 362 22.18 -40.83 23.39
N GLY A 363 22.99 -41.71 22.83
CA GLY A 363 23.55 -42.86 23.58
C GLY A 363 24.74 -42.44 24.46
N LEU A 364 24.79 -42.90 25.72
CA LEU A 364 25.85 -42.59 26.70
C LEU A 364 27.12 -43.47 26.58
N GLY A 365 27.23 -44.31 25.55
CA GLY A 365 28.44 -45.10 25.31
C GLY A 365 28.36 -46.57 25.69
N GLN A 366 29.33 -47.10 26.45
CA GLN A 366 29.52 -48.56 26.60
C GLN A 366 28.68 -49.23 27.69
N ALA A 367 27.93 -48.52 28.50
CA ALA A 367 27.13 -49.06 29.60
C ALA A 367 25.75 -49.55 29.13
N HIS A 368 25.70 -50.55 28.26
CA HIS A 368 24.48 -51.08 27.62
C HIS A 368 24.33 -52.58 27.76
N CYS A 369 24.90 -53.21 28.79
CA CYS A 369 24.77 -54.63 29.06
C CYS A 369 25.02 -55.54 27.82
N GLY A 370 26.10 -55.27 27.06
CA GLY A 370 26.44 -56.03 25.86
C GLY A 370 25.34 -55.92 24.76
N GLY A 371 24.82 -54.74 24.49
CA GLY A 371 23.69 -54.51 23.58
C GLY A 371 22.38 -55.03 24.17
N TRP A 372 22.23 -54.97 25.50
CA TRP A 372 21.06 -55.43 26.25
C TRP A 372 20.80 -56.95 26.11
N THR A 373 21.89 -57.72 25.98
CA THR A 373 21.82 -59.18 25.87
C THR A 373 22.54 -59.87 27.01
N ALA A 374 23.16 -59.13 27.94
CA ALA A 374 23.91 -59.68 29.07
C ALA A 374 23.24 -59.40 30.41
N ALA A 375 23.18 -60.35 31.31
CA ALA A 375 22.70 -60.31 32.69
C ALA A 375 23.77 -60.68 33.69
N THR A 376 25.02 -60.22 33.51
CA THR A 376 26.16 -60.57 34.34
C THR A 376 26.74 -59.36 35.06
N ASP A 377 27.41 -59.54 36.18
CA ASP A 377 28.09 -58.52 36.93
C ASP A 377 29.34 -57.94 36.22
N GLY A 378 29.84 -58.67 35.19
CA GLY A 378 30.96 -58.20 34.34
C GLY A 378 30.61 -57.13 33.35
N HIS A 379 29.34 -56.75 33.22
CA HIS A 379 28.82 -55.69 32.37
C HIS A 379 28.02 -54.67 33.19
N SER A 380 27.97 -53.44 32.73
CA SER A 380 27.12 -52.39 33.35
C SER A 380 26.10 -51.85 32.36
N GLY A 381 25.00 -51.36 32.89
CA GLY A 381 23.96 -50.67 32.14
C GLY A 381 23.73 -49.29 32.72
N GLY A 382 23.55 -48.29 31.84
CA GLY A 382 23.15 -46.94 32.21
C GLY A 382 21.73 -46.90 32.75
N VAL A 383 21.51 -46.11 33.79
CA VAL A 383 20.20 -46.03 34.46
C VAL A 383 19.78 -44.55 34.69
N GLY A 384 18.46 -44.36 34.74
CA GLY A 384 17.79 -43.17 35.20
C GLY A 384 16.90 -43.43 36.41
N SER A 385 16.15 -42.42 36.85
CA SER A 385 15.16 -42.49 37.94
C SER A 385 13.83 -41.86 37.54
N SER A 386 12.78 -42.65 37.59
CA SER A 386 11.44 -42.27 37.16
C SER A 386 10.78 -41.17 38.03
N GLY A 387 11.34 -40.89 39.20
CA GLY A 387 10.87 -39.84 40.09
C GLY A 387 11.56 -38.48 39.87
N LYS A 388 12.52 -38.40 38.96
CA LYS A 388 13.25 -37.14 38.66
C LYS A 388 12.70 -36.47 37.43
N VAL A 389 12.83 -35.14 37.40
CA VAL A 389 12.46 -34.25 36.26
C VAL A 389 13.70 -33.55 35.66
N ASP A 390 14.84 -33.54 36.34
CA ASP A 390 16.13 -33.11 35.82
C ASP A 390 16.79 -34.20 34.97
N ALA A 391 17.94 -33.94 34.34
CA ALA A 391 18.65 -34.92 33.50
C ALA A 391 18.81 -36.30 34.13
N GLY A 392 18.78 -36.39 35.47
CA GLY A 392 18.81 -37.65 36.20
C GLY A 392 17.60 -38.60 36.00
N TRP A 393 16.54 -38.12 35.31
CA TRP A 393 15.45 -39.02 34.90
C TRP A 393 15.97 -40.12 33.96
N THR A 394 16.97 -39.85 33.13
CA THR A 394 17.51 -40.79 32.16
C THR A 394 19.01 -41.07 32.32
N GLU A 395 19.81 -40.15 32.86
CA GLU A 395 21.27 -40.27 33.02
C GLU A 395 21.71 -40.13 34.49
N LEU A 396 21.27 -41.03 35.35
CA LEU A 396 21.58 -41.00 36.77
C LEU A 396 22.93 -41.66 37.10
N GLY A 397 23.32 -42.70 36.35
CA GLY A 397 24.53 -43.48 36.63
C GLY A 397 24.54 -44.82 35.93
N GLN A 398 25.30 -45.77 36.51
CA GLN A 398 25.40 -47.14 35.95
C GLN A 398 25.30 -48.16 37.08
N VAL A 399 24.75 -49.35 36.75
CA VAL A 399 24.60 -50.46 37.65
C VAL A 399 25.00 -51.77 36.95
N PRO A 400 25.40 -52.84 37.70
CA PRO A 400 25.68 -54.12 37.11
C PRO A 400 24.46 -54.70 36.39
N CYS A 401 24.68 -55.41 35.29
CA CYS A 401 23.61 -55.95 34.43
C CYS A 401 22.78 -57.07 35.02
N ASN A 402 23.24 -57.72 36.14
CA ASN A 402 22.45 -58.63 36.93
C ASN A 402 21.49 -58.01 37.93
N SER A 403 21.41 -56.60 37.88
CA SER A 403 20.43 -55.85 38.64
C SER A 403 19.09 -55.86 37.92
N SER A 404 17.98 -55.83 38.67
CA SER A 404 16.64 -55.83 38.10
C SER A 404 16.04 -54.42 38.14
N MET A 405 15.80 -53.80 36.97
CA MET A 405 15.28 -52.43 36.79
C MET A 405 14.05 -52.41 35.90
N SER A 406 13.23 -51.38 36.03
CA SER A 406 12.12 -51.09 35.13
C SER A 406 12.62 -50.57 33.78
N ILE A 407 11.75 -50.40 32.82
CA ILE A 407 12.02 -49.81 31.51
C ILE A 407 11.02 -48.65 31.30
N TYR A 408 11.46 -47.52 30.74
CA TYR A 408 10.56 -46.50 30.22
C TYR A 408 9.98 -46.91 28.89
N CYS A 409 8.70 -46.77 28.74
CA CYS A 409 7.94 -47.11 27.54
C CYS A 409 7.24 -45.85 26.98
N ILE A 410 7.44 -45.60 25.71
CA ILE A 410 6.89 -44.44 25.01
C ILE A 410 6.06 -44.91 23.80
N GLN A 411 4.88 -44.34 23.66
CA GLN A 411 4.06 -44.51 22.47
C GLN A 411 4.70 -43.82 21.28
N VAL A 412 4.89 -44.50 20.16
CA VAL A 412 5.51 -43.98 18.94
C VAL A 412 4.54 -43.84 17.77
N LYS A 413 3.43 -44.60 17.80
CA LYS A 413 2.34 -44.53 16.82
C LYS A 413 1.01 -44.77 17.48
#